data_277304b470d5599ae973f60b5d505287
#
_entry.id   277304b470d5599ae973f60b5d505287
#
_cell.length_a   1.000
_cell.length_b   1.000
_cell.length_c   1.000
_cell.angle_alpha   90.00
_cell.angle_beta   90.00
_cell.angle_gamma   90.00
#
_symmetry.space_group_name_H-M   'P 1'
#
loop_
_entity.id
_entity.type
_entity.pdbx_description
1 polymer ?
#
loop_
_entity_poly.entity_id
_entity_poly.type
_entity_poly.pdbx_seq_one_letter_code
_entity_poly.pdbx_strand_id
1 'polypeptide(L)'
;DNILEEDTQLTHYCMNEMLKISEVVIYGSTKSCPRAATISFNIKELNHGLVAAVLNDYFNIAVRNECFCAHPYVEKMLELTHKIQINEAKSKGVSNWNNEPWMGMVRVSFGIYNTESDVDNFIYAIKDIISKKDDYSQNYLINSNGDYEHKSFKFSCKGYFSLSNTINDELNLNLKTKTNINLL
;
A
#
# COMPACT_ATOMS: atom_id res chain seq x y z
N ASP A 1 -2.65 -21.81 -17.48
CA ASP A 1 -3.38 -20.82 -16.70
C ASP A 1 -2.69 -19.48 -16.80
N ASN A 2 -3.07 -18.70 -17.82
CA ASN A 2 -2.45 -17.43 -18.20
C ASN A 2 -2.40 -16.41 -17.04
N ILE A 3 -3.45 -16.37 -16.19
CA ILE A 3 -3.51 -15.42 -15.05
C ILE A 3 -2.35 -15.66 -14.06
N LEU A 4 -2.08 -16.91 -13.70
CA LEU A 4 -0.99 -17.22 -12.76
C LEU A 4 0.39 -16.87 -13.35
N GLU A 5 0.53 -17.02 -14.66
CA GLU A 5 1.76 -16.68 -15.35
C GLU A 5 1.98 -15.16 -15.39
N GLU A 6 0.95 -14.39 -15.75
CA GLU A 6 0.97 -12.93 -15.75
C GLU A 6 1.21 -12.37 -14.34
N ASP A 7 0.48 -12.85 -13.32
CA ASP A 7 0.67 -12.49 -11.92
C ASP A 7 2.11 -12.76 -11.46
N THR A 8 2.66 -13.91 -11.85
CA THR A 8 4.03 -14.28 -11.49
C THR A 8 5.05 -13.37 -12.16
N GLN A 9 4.89 -13.08 -13.44
CA GLN A 9 5.79 -12.20 -14.20
C GLN A 9 5.79 -10.78 -13.62
N LEU A 10 4.61 -10.20 -13.41
CA LEU A 10 4.46 -8.84 -12.87
C LEU A 10 5.01 -8.73 -11.44
N THR A 11 4.75 -9.75 -10.61
CA THR A 11 5.27 -9.81 -9.23
C THR A 11 6.80 -9.90 -9.23
N HIS A 12 7.38 -10.72 -10.09
CA HIS A 12 8.84 -10.85 -10.21
C HIS A 12 9.48 -9.56 -10.72
N TYR A 13 8.85 -8.91 -11.69
CA TYR A 13 9.32 -7.62 -12.21
C TYR A 13 9.37 -6.59 -11.07
N CYS A 14 8.26 -6.40 -10.36
CA CYS A 14 8.19 -5.48 -9.23
C CYS A 14 9.22 -5.82 -8.14
N MET A 15 9.31 -7.07 -7.74
CA MET A 15 10.24 -7.52 -6.71
C MET A 15 11.71 -7.28 -7.11
N ASN A 16 12.07 -7.52 -8.36
CA ASN A 16 13.40 -7.27 -8.86
C ASN A 16 13.76 -5.78 -8.84
N GLU A 17 12.81 -4.90 -9.16
CA GLU A 17 13.01 -3.46 -9.06
C GLU A 17 13.12 -2.99 -7.60
N MET A 18 12.28 -3.53 -6.71
CA MET A 18 12.34 -3.22 -5.28
C MET A 18 13.66 -3.68 -4.65
N LEU A 19 14.23 -4.81 -5.04
CA LEU A 19 15.50 -5.33 -4.54
C LEU A 19 16.71 -4.44 -4.89
N LYS A 20 16.59 -3.56 -5.88
CA LYS A 20 17.62 -2.57 -6.22
C LYS A 20 17.63 -1.37 -5.25
N ILE A 21 16.63 -1.23 -4.39
CA ILE A 21 16.47 -0.11 -3.47
C ILE A 21 16.90 -0.57 -2.07
N SER A 22 18.01 -0.08 -1.58
CA SER A 22 18.65 -0.52 -0.33
C SER A 22 17.81 -0.25 0.93
N GLU A 23 16.91 0.73 0.87
CA GLU A 23 16.01 1.12 1.95
C GLU A 23 14.78 0.21 2.05
N VAL A 24 14.47 -0.55 1.01
CA VAL A 24 13.31 -1.46 0.98
C VAL A 24 13.68 -2.80 1.60
N VAL A 25 12.83 -3.29 2.51
CA VAL A 25 12.92 -4.61 3.12
C VAL A 25 11.74 -5.44 2.65
N ILE A 26 11.97 -6.47 1.86
CA ILE A 26 10.94 -7.40 1.38
C ILE A 26 10.84 -8.58 2.35
N TYR A 27 9.61 -8.95 2.71
CA TYR A 27 9.33 -10.09 3.58
C TYR A 27 8.91 -11.31 2.78
N GLY A 28 9.38 -12.48 3.21
CA GLY A 28 9.16 -13.74 2.54
C GLY A 28 10.25 -14.12 1.53
N SER A 29 10.00 -15.15 0.73
CA SER A 29 10.99 -15.64 -0.23
C SER A 29 11.15 -14.67 -1.40
N THR A 30 12.38 -14.35 -1.74
CA THR A 30 12.72 -13.57 -2.97
C THR A 30 13.16 -14.46 -4.13
N LYS A 31 13.10 -15.79 -3.94
CA LYS A 31 13.45 -16.75 -4.99
C LYS A 31 12.38 -16.77 -6.07
N SER A 32 12.82 -16.99 -7.30
CA SER A 32 11.91 -17.20 -8.42
C SER A 32 11.10 -18.50 -8.22
N CYS A 33 9.82 -18.33 -7.96
CA CYS A 33 8.84 -19.41 -7.85
C CYS A 33 7.46 -18.81 -8.17
N PRO A 34 6.47 -19.62 -8.59
CA PRO A 34 5.10 -19.12 -8.74
C PRO A 34 4.61 -18.47 -7.45
N ARG A 35 4.10 -17.25 -7.54
CA ARG A 35 3.61 -16.46 -6.40
C ARG A 35 2.21 -15.94 -6.69
N ALA A 36 1.44 -15.76 -5.62
CA ALA A 36 0.31 -14.85 -5.69
C ALA A 36 0.83 -13.42 -5.97
N ALA A 37 0.02 -12.61 -6.65
CA ALA A 37 0.36 -11.25 -7.06
C ALA A 37 0.48 -10.27 -5.88
N THR A 38 1.28 -10.63 -4.87
CA THR A 38 1.42 -9.82 -3.64
C THR A 38 2.87 -9.76 -3.17
N ILE A 39 3.30 -8.58 -2.69
CA ILE A 39 4.60 -8.37 -2.04
C ILE A 39 4.38 -7.62 -0.73
N SER A 40 4.87 -8.19 0.38
CA SER A 40 4.91 -7.52 1.68
C SER A 40 6.29 -6.91 1.88
N PHE A 41 6.34 -5.65 2.31
CA PHE A 41 7.60 -4.92 2.47
C PHE A 41 7.48 -3.82 3.52
N ASN A 42 8.61 -3.27 3.94
CA ASN A 42 8.71 -2.00 4.65
C ASN A 42 9.82 -1.13 4.03
N ILE A 43 9.76 0.16 4.29
CA ILE A 43 10.85 1.11 4.00
C ILE A 43 11.53 1.43 5.33
N LYS A 44 12.87 1.31 5.37
CA LYS A 44 13.66 1.62 6.56
C LYS A 44 13.37 3.04 7.05
N GLU A 45 13.24 3.20 8.37
CA GLU A 45 12.99 4.47 9.05
C GLU A 45 11.63 5.12 8.76
N LEU A 46 10.72 4.45 8.01
CA LEU A 46 9.36 4.94 7.76
C LEU A 46 8.32 3.97 8.33
N ASN A 47 7.29 4.51 8.98
CA ASN A 47 6.17 3.71 9.44
C ASN A 47 5.33 3.22 8.27
N HIS A 48 4.88 1.95 8.32
CA HIS A 48 4.06 1.35 7.27
C HIS A 48 2.76 2.12 6.99
N GLY A 49 2.13 2.67 8.03
CA GLY A 49 0.91 3.48 7.90
C GLY A 49 1.18 4.79 7.15
N LEU A 50 2.30 5.47 7.45
CA LEU A 50 2.70 6.67 6.71
C LEU A 50 2.98 6.36 5.24
N VAL A 51 3.71 5.29 4.95
CA VAL A 51 3.98 4.87 3.56
C VAL A 51 2.69 4.61 2.81
N ALA A 52 1.73 3.90 3.42
CA ALA A 52 0.43 3.63 2.80
C ALA A 52 -0.38 4.91 2.55
N ALA A 53 -0.40 5.84 3.51
CA ALA A 53 -1.10 7.12 3.39
C ALA A 53 -0.49 7.98 2.27
N VAL A 54 0.84 8.09 2.20
CA VAL A 54 1.52 8.86 1.15
C VAL A 54 1.29 8.24 -0.24
N LEU A 55 1.38 6.92 -0.37
CA LEU A 55 1.07 6.23 -1.64
C LEU A 55 -0.34 6.54 -2.13
N ASN A 56 -1.31 6.53 -1.22
CA ASN A 56 -2.70 6.84 -1.54
C ASN A 56 -2.88 8.32 -1.93
N ASP A 57 -2.40 9.24 -1.09
CA ASP A 57 -2.75 10.66 -1.19
C ASP A 57 -1.99 11.40 -2.30
N TYR A 58 -0.74 11.03 -2.55
CA TYR A 58 0.11 11.71 -3.53
C TYR A 58 0.24 10.97 -4.86
N PHE A 59 0.10 9.64 -4.84
CA PHE A 59 0.36 8.81 -6.02
C PHE A 59 -0.87 8.04 -6.51
N ASN A 60 -2.00 8.13 -5.79
CA ASN A 60 -3.24 7.37 -6.10
C ASN A 60 -3.00 5.86 -6.18
N ILE A 61 -2.11 5.33 -5.32
CA ILE A 61 -1.77 3.92 -5.24
C ILE A 61 -2.31 3.35 -3.93
N ALA A 62 -3.36 2.54 -4.02
CA ALA A 62 -3.96 1.87 -2.86
C ALA A 62 -3.17 0.61 -2.50
N VAL A 63 -2.71 0.55 -1.26
CA VAL A 63 -2.03 -0.63 -0.67
C VAL A 63 -2.71 -1.02 0.64
N ARG A 64 -2.40 -2.21 1.16
CA ARG A 64 -2.74 -2.55 2.54
C ARG A 64 -1.54 -2.35 3.44
N ASN A 65 -1.82 -2.02 4.70
CA ASN A 65 -0.81 -1.94 5.76
C ASN A 65 -1.25 -2.72 7.00
N GLU A 66 -0.40 -2.81 8.03
CA GLU A 66 -0.55 -3.54 9.28
C GLU A 66 -0.25 -5.06 9.17
N CYS A 67 -1.03 -5.90 9.86
CA CYS A 67 -0.76 -7.33 10.00
C CYS A 67 -1.58 -8.24 9.07
N PHE A 68 -2.44 -7.70 8.21
CA PHE A 68 -3.22 -8.43 7.17
C PHE A 68 -4.03 -9.62 7.72
N CYS A 69 -4.51 -9.56 8.98
CA CYS A 69 -5.12 -10.66 9.72
C CYS A 69 -4.19 -11.87 9.96
N ALA A 70 -2.87 -11.68 9.86
CA ALA A 70 -1.84 -12.70 10.03
C ALA A 70 -0.84 -12.31 11.14
N HIS A 71 -1.33 -11.78 12.26
CA HIS A 71 -0.52 -11.23 13.36
C HIS A 71 0.66 -12.12 13.78
N PRO A 72 0.48 -13.42 14.12
CA PRO A 72 1.61 -14.24 14.58
C PRO A 72 2.71 -14.39 13.54
N TYR A 73 2.33 -14.42 12.25
CA TYR A 73 3.30 -14.52 11.16
C TYR A 73 4.05 -13.21 10.95
N VAL A 74 3.33 -12.09 10.94
CA VAL A 74 3.92 -10.76 10.75
C VAL A 74 4.86 -10.42 11.90
N GLU A 75 4.44 -10.63 13.14
CA GLU A 75 5.27 -10.45 14.34
C GLU A 75 6.56 -11.28 14.24
N LYS A 76 6.45 -12.54 13.88
CA LYS A 76 7.60 -13.42 13.71
C LYS A 76 8.58 -12.93 12.64
N MET A 77 8.08 -12.47 11.52
CA MET A 77 8.91 -11.94 10.43
C MET A 77 9.59 -10.63 10.83
N LEU A 78 8.87 -9.73 11.51
CA LEU A 78 9.43 -8.48 12.03
C LEU A 78 10.50 -8.71 13.07
N GLU A 79 10.29 -9.63 14.03
CA GLU A 79 11.31 -10.01 15.02
C GLU A 79 12.59 -10.54 14.39
N LEU A 80 12.48 -11.40 13.38
CA LEU A 80 13.64 -11.95 12.68
C LEU A 80 14.43 -10.86 11.97
N THR A 81 13.73 -9.97 11.27
CA THR A 81 14.36 -8.85 10.55
C THR A 81 15.02 -7.88 11.52
N HIS A 82 14.36 -7.53 12.63
CA HIS A 82 14.88 -6.66 13.66
C HIS A 82 16.15 -7.24 14.32
N LYS A 83 16.17 -8.54 14.62
CA LYS A 83 17.36 -9.22 15.15
C LYS A 83 18.54 -9.14 14.18
N ILE A 84 18.30 -9.32 12.88
CA ILE A 84 19.34 -9.19 11.84
C ILE A 84 19.88 -7.76 11.81
N GLN A 85 19.01 -6.77 11.76
CA GLN A 85 19.39 -5.35 11.73
C GLN A 85 20.18 -4.92 12.97
N ILE A 86 19.76 -5.35 14.16
CA ILE A 86 20.50 -5.07 15.40
C ILE A 86 21.91 -5.67 15.33
N ASN A 87 22.07 -6.90 14.85
CA ASN A 87 23.36 -7.55 14.75
C ASN A 87 24.27 -6.83 13.74
N GLU A 88 23.73 -6.40 12.60
CA GLU A 88 24.47 -5.61 11.61
C GLU A 88 24.87 -4.23 12.15
N ALA A 89 23.98 -3.55 12.88
CA ALA A 89 24.27 -2.25 13.49
C ALA A 89 25.36 -2.38 14.57
N LYS A 90 25.31 -3.41 15.41
CA LYS A 90 26.35 -3.69 16.41
C LYS A 90 27.71 -3.96 15.76
N SER A 91 27.74 -4.69 14.65
CA SER A 91 28.99 -4.95 13.92
C SER A 91 29.59 -3.70 13.30
N LYS A 92 28.78 -2.68 13.01
CA LYS A 92 29.18 -1.37 12.47
C LYS A 92 29.41 -0.29 13.56
N GLY A 93 29.30 -0.65 14.86
CA GLY A 93 29.52 0.28 15.97
C GLY A 93 28.42 1.31 16.19
N VAL A 94 27.22 1.12 15.63
CA VAL A 94 26.06 2.00 15.81
C VAL A 94 25.37 1.67 17.11
N SER A 95 25.34 2.61 18.08
CA SER A 95 24.83 2.38 19.44
C SER A 95 23.38 2.85 19.67
N ASN A 96 22.80 3.66 18.79
CA ASN A 96 21.45 4.21 18.96
C ASN A 96 20.50 3.68 17.89
N TRP A 97 19.81 2.57 18.22
CA TRP A 97 18.62 2.13 17.52
C TRP A 97 17.40 2.44 18.38
N ASN A 98 16.46 3.19 17.86
CA ASN A 98 15.15 3.31 18.46
C ASN A 98 14.47 1.93 18.35
N ASN A 99 14.32 1.26 19.48
CA ASN A 99 13.87 -0.12 19.63
C ASN A 99 12.34 -0.28 19.50
N GLU A 100 11.65 0.57 18.79
CA GLU A 100 10.22 0.36 18.56
C GLU A 100 10.03 -0.67 17.45
N PRO A 101 9.48 -1.87 17.75
CA PRO A 101 9.13 -2.81 16.71
C PRO A 101 8.05 -2.20 15.82
N TRP A 102 8.30 -2.12 14.53
CA TRP A 102 7.30 -1.74 13.55
C TRP A 102 6.16 -2.77 13.61
N MET A 103 4.99 -2.34 14.07
CA MET A 103 3.85 -3.23 14.34
C MET A 103 3.11 -3.68 13.07
N GLY A 104 3.72 -3.55 11.89
CA GLY A 104 3.08 -3.95 10.64
C GLY A 104 3.99 -3.86 9.42
N MET A 105 3.41 -4.19 8.29
CA MET A 105 4.05 -4.16 6.97
C MET A 105 3.13 -3.44 5.98
N VAL A 106 3.69 -2.99 4.85
CA VAL A 106 2.92 -2.60 3.66
C VAL A 106 2.81 -3.82 2.74
N ARG A 107 1.66 -4.00 2.10
CA ARG A 107 1.45 -5.02 1.09
C ARG A 107 0.91 -4.41 -0.20
N VAL A 108 1.69 -4.46 -1.26
CA VAL A 108 1.22 -4.20 -2.61
C VAL A 108 0.64 -5.49 -3.20
N SER A 109 -0.45 -5.36 -3.96
CA SER A 109 -1.11 -6.48 -4.65
C SER A 109 -1.47 -6.04 -6.06
N PHE A 110 -1.27 -6.92 -7.04
CA PHE A 110 -1.62 -6.68 -8.43
C PHE A 110 -2.88 -7.46 -8.80
N GLY A 111 -3.73 -6.87 -9.61
CA GLY A 111 -4.85 -7.53 -10.25
C GLY A 111 -4.56 -7.76 -11.75
N ILE A 112 -5.41 -8.53 -12.40
CA ILE A 112 -5.30 -8.90 -13.82
C ILE A 112 -5.28 -7.70 -14.79
N TYR A 113 -5.64 -6.51 -14.30
CA TYR A 113 -5.67 -5.27 -15.07
C TYR A 113 -4.41 -4.42 -14.89
N ASN A 114 -3.51 -4.81 -14.00
CA ASN A 114 -2.26 -4.08 -13.80
C ASN A 114 -1.21 -4.45 -14.86
N THR A 115 -0.35 -3.50 -15.14
CA THR A 115 0.69 -3.56 -16.16
C THR A 115 2.07 -3.26 -15.58
N GLU A 116 3.12 -3.48 -16.34
CA GLU A 116 4.49 -3.05 -15.98
C GLU A 116 4.57 -1.55 -15.72
N SER A 117 3.78 -0.73 -16.43
CA SER A 117 3.73 0.72 -16.20
C SER A 117 3.19 1.07 -14.81
N ASP A 118 2.26 0.28 -14.27
CA ASP A 118 1.78 0.47 -12.90
C ASP A 118 2.88 0.13 -11.88
N VAL A 119 3.67 -0.89 -12.17
CA VAL A 119 4.86 -1.22 -11.36
C VAL A 119 5.88 -0.10 -11.42
N ASP A 120 6.17 0.45 -12.60
CA ASP A 120 7.11 1.57 -12.76
C ASP A 120 6.67 2.79 -11.96
N ASN A 121 5.37 3.13 -12.00
CA ASN A 121 4.78 4.21 -11.21
C ASN A 121 4.90 3.93 -9.70
N PHE A 122 4.68 2.69 -9.27
CA PHE A 122 4.85 2.29 -7.89
C PHE A 122 6.32 2.41 -7.44
N ILE A 123 7.26 1.95 -8.24
CA ILE A 123 8.71 2.06 -7.95
C ILE A 123 9.15 3.52 -7.91
N TYR A 124 8.64 4.35 -8.82
CA TYR A 124 8.87 5.79 -8.77
C TYR A 124 8.36 6.39 -7.45
N ALA A 125 7.14 6.06 -7.05
CA ALA A 125 6.56 6.54 -5.79
C ALA A 125 7.40 6.12 -4.56
N ILE A 126 7.85 4.87 -4.50
CA ILE A 126 8.74 4.39 -3.42
C ILE A 126 10.04 5.18 -3.35
N LYS A 127 10.69 5.43 -4.50
CA LYS A 127 11.93 6.23 -4.55
C LYS A 127 11.69 7.68 -4.13
N ASP A 128 10.58 8.28 -4.54
CA ASP A 128 10.22 9.65 -4.15
C ASP A 128 9.95 9.75 -2.65
N ILE A 129 9.19 8.79 -2.08
CA ILE A 129 8.93 8.70 -0.62
C ILE A 129 10.24 8.63 0.16
N ILE A 130 11.18 7.79 -0.26
CA ILE A 130 12.49 7.65 0.39
C ILE A 130 13.27 8.97 0.32
N SER A 131 13.30 9.62 -0.83
CA SER A 131 14.05 10.85 -1.04
C SER A 131 13.50 12.05 -0.27
N LYS A 132 12.19 12.07 0.03
CA LYS A 132 11.47 13.17 0.70
C LYS A 132 10.84 12.74 2.03
N LYS A 133 11.42 11.75 2.71
CA LYS A 133 10.83 11.12 3.91
C LYS A 133 10.49 12.12 5.01
N ASP A 134 11.35 13.12 5.21
CA ASP A 134 11.16 14.13 6.26
C ASP A 134 10.02 15.09 5.91
N ASP A 135 9.90 15.50 4.65
CA ASP A 135 8.82 16.37 4.17
C ASP A 135 7.47 15.66 4.29
N TYR A 136 7.39 14.39 3.86
CA TYR A 136 6.17 13.61 4.01
C TYR A 136 5.80 13.40 5.48
N SER A 137 6.77 13.04 6.32
CA SER A 137 6.52 12.87 7.75
C SER A 137 5.96 14.12 8.42
N GLN A 138 6.42 15.31 8.01
CA GLN A 138 5.94 16.59 8.54
C GLN A 138 4.51 16.92 8.08
N ASN A 139 4.04 16.39 6.96
CA ASN A 139 2.71 16.68 6.41
C ASN A 139 1.58 15.86 7.03
N TYR A 140 1.89 14.86 7.84
CA TYR A 140 0.90 13.97 8.45
C TYR A 140 0.81 14.13 9.97
N LEU A 141 -0.35 13.77 10.51
CA LEU A 141 -0.62 13.61 11.93
C LEU A 141 -1.16 12.19 12.15
N ILE A 142 -0.91 11.65 13.33
CA ILE A 142 -1.53 10.39 13.76
C ILE A 142 -2.83 10.76 14.49
N ASN A 143 -3.96 10.20 14.02
CA ASN A 143 -5.25 10.40 14.65
C ASN A 143 -5.44 9.49 15.88
N SER A 144 -6.60 9.61 16.55
CA SER A 144 -6.93 8.81 17.75
C SER A 144 -6.98 7.31 17.52
N ASN A 145 -7.14 6.87 16.27
CA ASN A 145 -7.18 5.46 15.89
C ASN A 145 -5.80 4.91 15.51
N GLY A 146 -4.77 5.76 15.44
CA GLY A 146 -3.44 5.39 15.00
C GLY A 146 -3.20 5.53 13.50
N ASP A 147 -4.18 6.06 12.73
CA ASP A 147 -4.06 6.26 11.30
C ASP A 147 -3.34 7.57 10.98
N TYR A 148 -2.63 7.60 9.86
CA TYR A 148 -2.00 8.80 9.34
C TYR A 148 -2.98 9.64 8.53
N GLU A 149 -3.20 10.89 8.94
CA GLU A 149 -4.03 11.87 8.25
C GLU A 149 -3.20 13.05 7.77
N HIS A 150 -3.37 13.44 6.50
CA HIS A 150 -2.70 14.60 5.95
C HIS A 150 -3.24 15.90 6.58
N LYS A 151 -2.35 16.80 7.00
CA LYS A 151 -2.72 18.04 7.75
C LYS A 151 -3.65 18.98 6.99
N SER A 152 -3.48 19.09 5.68
CA SER A 152 -4.23 20.02 4.84
C SER A 152 -5.16 19.36 3.83
N PHE A 153 -4.89 18.11 3.42
CA PHE A 153 -5.73 17.39 2.47
C PHE A 153 -6.77 16.55 3.22
N LYS A 154 -8.05 16.82 2.96
CA LYS A 154 -9.17 16.00 3.47
C LYS A 154 -10.07 15.62 2.32
N PHE A 155 -10.03 14.37 1.93
CA PHE A 155 -10.96 13.86 0.93
C PHE A 155 -12.34 13.64 1.55
N SER A 156 -13.38 14.16 0.89
CA SER A 156 -14.77 13.93 1.29
C SER A 156 -15.55 13.31 0.14
N CYS A 157 -15.98 12.07 0.30
CA CYS A 157 -16.81 11.36 -0.69
C CYS A 157 -18.21 11.98 -0.83
N LYS A 158 -18.70 12.72 0.16
CA LYS A 158 -20.09 13.20 0.23
C LYS A 158 -20.51 14.08 -0.95
N GLY A 159 -19.55 14.77 -1.61
CA GLY A 159 -19.81 15.61 -2.78
C GLY A 159 -19.77 14.85 -4.12
N TYR A 160 -19.17 13.65 -4.14
CA TYR A 160 -18.92 12.88 -5.36
C TYR A 160 -19.80 11.64 -5.47
N PHE A 161 -20.23 11.09 -4.35
CA PHE A 161 -21.06 9.90 -4.32
C PHE A 161 -22.09 9.98 -3.19
N SER A 162 -23.36 9.81 -3.54
CA SER A 162 -24.47 9.68 -2.59
C SER A 162 -25.37 8.55 -3.05
N LEU A 163 -25.42 7.47 -2.27
CA LEU A 163 -26.29 6.32 -2.55
C LEU A 163 -27.75 6.75 -2.65
N SER A 164 -28.19 7.67 -1.80
CA SER A 164 -29.57 8.20 -1.80
C SER A 164 -29.91 8.94 -3.11
N ASN A 165 -28.97 9.75 -3.61
CA ASN A 165 -29.18 10.47 -4.87
C ASN A 165 -29.18 9.51 -6.06
N THR A 166 -28.26 8.56 -6.10
CA THR A 166 -28.19 7.54 -7.15
C THR A 166 -29.46 6.69 -7.20
N ILE A 167 -29.99 6.26 -6.05
CA ILE A 167 -31.26 5.49 -5.97
C ILE A 167 -32.43 6.35 -6.44
N ASN A 168 -32.50 7.61 -6.03
CA ASN A 168 -33.58 8.51 -6.45
C ASN A 168 -33.53 8.80 -7.95
N ASP A 169 -32.35 8.97 -8.54
CA ASP A 169 -32.18 9.17 -9.97
C ASP A 169 -32.62 7.94 -10.77
N GLU A 170 -32.26 6.74 -10.34
CA GLU A 170 -32.69 5.47 -10.94
C GLU A 170 -34.22 5.26 -10.83
N LEU A 171 -34.80 5.56 -9.66
CA LEU A 171 -36.26 5.48 -9.47
C LEU A 171 -37.01 6.47 -10.34
N ASN A 172 -36.50 7.70 -10.46
CA ASN A 172 -37.11 8.74 -11.32
C ASN A 172 -36.98 8.40 -12.81
N LEU A 173 -35.87 7.78 -13.25
CA LEU A 173 -35.72 7.26 -14.61
C LEU A 173 -36.76 6.16 -14.91
N ASN A 174 -36.92 5.22 -13.99
CA ASN A 174 -37.89 4.13 -14.13
C ASN A 174 -39.35 4.60 -14.13
N LEU A 175 -39.67 5.68 -13.41
CA LEU A 175 -40.99 6.28 -13.44
C LEU A 175 -41.28 7.02 -14.77
N LYS A 176 -40.29 7.72 -15.32
CA LYS A 176 -40.42 8.39 -16.63
C LYS A 176 -40.59 7.41 -17.80
N THR A 177 -39.90 6.28 -17.77
CA THR A 177 -40.04 5.22 -18.78
C THR A 177 -41.42 4.55 -18.73
N LYS A 178 -42.00 4.34 -17.54
CA LYS A 178 -43.37 3.78 -17.39
C LYS A 178 -44.45 4.72 -17.83
N THR A 179 -44.32 6.03 -17.67
CA THR A 179 -45.29 7.03 -18.14
C THR A 179 -45.30 7.16 -19.65
N ASN A 180 -44.20 6.89 -20.34
CA ASN A 180 -44.16 6.94 -21.81
C ASN A 180 -44.72 5.68 -22.52
N ILE A 181 -44.90 4.58 -21.78
CA ILE A 181 -45.50 3.33 -22.35
C ILE A 181 -47.03 3.33 -22.29
N ASN A 182 -47.63 4.19 -21.48
CA ASN A 182 -49.11 4.28 -21.36
C ASN A 182 -49.75 5.31 -22.31
N LEU A 183 -49.01 5.85 -23.27
CA LEU A 183 -49.46 6.85 -24.24
C LEU A 183 -49.37 6.36 -25.72
N LEU A 184 -49.26 5.06 -25.94
CA LEU A 184 -49.39 4.35 -27.21
C LEU A 184 -50.47 3.28 -27.08
#